data_a51f384fb00ec9632f44f0897f53ccaa
#
_entry.id   a51f384fb00ec9632f44f0897f53ccaa
#
_cell.length_a   1.000
_cell.length_b   1.000
_cell.length_c   1.000
_cell.angle_alpha   90.00
_cell.angle_beta   90.00
_cell.angle_gamma   90.00
#
_symmetry.space_group_name_H-M   'P 1'
#
loop_
_entity.id
_entity.type
_entity.pdbx_description
1 polymer ?
#
loop_
_entity_poly.entity_id
_entity_poly.type
_entity_poly.pdbx_seq_one_letter_code
_entity_poly.pdbx_strand_id
1 'polypeptide(L)'
;AVLMVSSVNFALKSEDEQNALISSYVGFLNSIDFPLQIVVQSRKMQIQPYIEQLRVREKEQTNELLRIQTADYRAFIQELVEIGEIMTKKFYVIITYDPLTNKKKSFYSRFKEVLHPILPVHLKEEMFQRRKKDLDLRVRNVNSGLTSIGLNVVQLDTQALIELYYSTYNPDIAFTEPFGDLNKLNTEE
;
A
#
# COMPACT_ATOMS: atom_id res chain seq x y z
N ALA A 1 11.28 1.14 -0.19
CA ALA A 1 10.10 1.86 -0.68
C ALA A 1 8.91 0.93 -0.73
N VAL A 2 7.71 1.46 -0.56
CA VAL A 2 6.44 0.72 -0.64
C VAL A 2 5.55 1.39 -1.68
N LEU A 3 5.03 0.61 -2.61
CA LEU A 3 4.08 1.04 -3.61
C LEU A 3 2.72 0.40 -3.30
N MET A 4 1.66 1.18 -3.31
CA MET A 4 0.30 0.67 -3.32
C MET A 4 -0.14 0.50 -4.78
N VAL A 5 -0.71 -0.67 -5.09
CA VAL A 5 -1.02 -1.08 -6.46
C VAL A 5 -2.49 -1.45 -6.55
N SER A 6 -3.16 -0.98 -7.61
CA SER A 6 -4.54 -1.37 -7.87
C SER A 6 -4.63 -2.82 -8.33
N SER A 7 -5.84 -3.39 -8.30
CA SER A 7 -6.15 -4.66 -8.96
C SER A 7 -6.84 -4.41 -10.30
N VAL A 8 -6.82 -5.43 -11.15
CA VAL A 8 -7.62 -5.52 -12.36
C VAL A 8 -8.52 -6.76 -12.27
N ASN A 9 -9.77 -6.64 -12.74
CA ASN A 9 -10.62 -7.82 -12.80
C ASN A 9 -10.28 -8.63 -14.06
N PHE A 10 -9.36 -9.57 -13.88
CA PHE A 10 -8.84 -10.43 -14.93
C PHE A 10 -9.94 -11.31 -15.58
N ALA A 11 -10.89 -11.78 -14.77
CA ALA A 11 -11.95 -12.67 -15.24
C ALA A 11 -12.96 -11.99 -16.19
N LEU A 12 -13.06 -10.66 -16.16
CA LEU A 12 -13.93 -9.88 -17.04
C LEU A 12 -13.26 -9.47 -18.37
N LYS A 13 -11.98 -9.84 -18.55
CA LYS A 13 -11.23 -9.56 -19.77
C LYS A 13 -11.45 -10.63 -20.82
N SER A 14 -11.40 -10.24 -22.10
CA SER A 14 -11.38 -11.20 -23.21
C SER A 14 -10.13 -12.06 -23.17
N GLU A 15 -10.14 -13.21 -23.85
CA GLU A 15 -9.01 -14.13 -23.91
C GLU A 15 -7.73 -13.44 -24.46
N ASP A 16 -7.90 -12.61 -25.50
CA ASP A 16 -6.77 -11.86 -26.07
C ASP A 16 -6.20 -10.84 -25.09
N GLU A 17 -7.06 -10.12 -24.35
CA GLU A 17 -6.63 -9.19 -23.31
C GLU A 17 -5.94 -9.91 -22.14
N GLN A 18 -6.45 -11.09 -21.74
CA GLN A 18 -5.83 -11.91 -20.69
C GLN A 18 -4.42 -12.34 -21.12
N ASN A 19 -4.27 -12.83 -22.36
CA ASN A 19 -2.97 -13.25 -22.89
C ASN A 19 -2.00 -12.07 -23.01
N ALA A 20 -2.47 -10.90 -23.42
CA ALA A 20 -1.67 -9.68 -23.44
C ALA A 20 -1.20 -9.24 -22.05
N LEU A 21 -2.08 -9.30 -21.05
CA LEU A 21 -1.73 -9.02 -19.65
C LEU A 21 -0.69 -10.01 -19.10
N ILE A 22 -0.86 -11.30 -19.37
CA ILE A 22 0.09 -12.34 -18.96
C ILE A 22 1.46 -12.08 -19.58
N SER A 23 1.51 -11.82 -20.90
CA SER A 23 2.76 -11.54 -21.61
C SER A 23 3.47 -10.31 -21.05
N SER A 24 2.72 -9.24 -20.79
CA SER A 24 3.25 -8.01 -20.20
C SER A 24 3.79 -8.24 -18.78
N TYR A 25 3.07 -9.04 -17.98
CA TYR A 25 3.50 -9.39 -16.62
C TYR A 25 4.78 -10.26 -16.62
N VAL A 26 4.88 -11.22 -17.51
CA VAL A 26 6.12 -12.01 -17.71
C VAL A 26 7.27 -11.11 -18.13
N GLY A 27 7.05 -10.19 -19.06
CA GLY A 27 8.03 -9.19 -19.47
C GLY A 27 8.51 -8.33 -18.29
N PHE A 28 7.58 -7.87 -17.47
CA PHE A 28 7.89 -7.15 -16.24
C PHE A 28 8.75 -7.98 -15.28
N LEU A 29 8.35 -9.22 -14.97
CA LEU A 29 9.13 -10.08 -14.07
C LEU A 29 10.54 -10.33 -14.58
N ASN A 30 10.72 -10.53 -15.88
CA ASN A 30 12.04 -10.73 -16.50
C ASN A 30 12.90 -9.46 -16.50
N SER A 31 12.32 -8.28 -16.31
CA SER A 31 13.05 -7.00 -16.23
C SER A 31 13.61 -6.70 -14.84
N ILE A 32 13.22 -7.48 -13.82
CA ILE A 32 13.61 -7.26 -12.43
C ILE A 32 14.85 -8.10 -12.10
N ASP A 33 15.93 -7.45 -11.67
CA ASP A 33 17.19 -8.05 -11.25
C ASP A 33 17.47 -7.94 -9.75
N PHE A 34 16.45 -7.55 -8.98
CA PHE A 34 16.52 -7.33 -7.52
C PHE A 34 15.35 -7.99 -6.79
N PRO A 35 15.48 -8.29 -5.50
CA PRO A 35 14.40 -8.86 -4.73
C PRO A 35 13.21 -7.90 -4.61
N LEU A 36 12.01 -8.43 -4.89
CA LEU A 36 10.74 -7.73 -4.80
C LEU A 36 9.80 -8.55 -3.92
N GLN A 37 9.08 -7.90 -3.01
CA GLN A 37 8.08 -8.55 -2.18
C GLN A 37 6.69 -8.02 -2.52
N ILE A 38 5.73 -8.92 -2.72
CA ILE A 38 4.33 -8.58 -2.91
C ILE A 38 3.56 -8.96 -1.65
N VAL A 39 2.85 -7.99 -1.09
CA VAL A 39 2.00 -8.19 0.09
C VAL A 39 0.55 -7.97 -0.30
N VAL A 40 -0.29 -8.96 -0.04
CA VAL A 40 -1.73 -8.87 -0.22
C VAL A 40 -2.39 -8.80 1.14
N GLN A 41 -3.00 -7.67 1.46
CA GLN A 41 -3.76 -7.48 2.68
C GLN A 41 -5.24 -7.67 2.39
N SER A 42 -5.84 -8.70 2.99
CA SER A 42 -7.28 -8.97 2.89
C SER A 42 -7.94 -8.67 4.24
N ARG A 43 -9.01 -7.87 4.23
CA ARG A 43 -9.77 -7.50 5.43
C ARG A 43 -11.26 -7.55 5.16
N LYS A 44 -12.05 -7.89 6.17
CA LYS A 44 -13.51 -7.75 6.09
C LYS A 44 -13.88 -6.29 5.86
N MET A 45 -14.80 -6.06 4.93
CA MET A 45 -15.31 -4.72 4.66
C MET A 45 -16.04 -4.19 5.88
N GLN A 46 -15.63 -3.01 6.36
CA GLN A 46 -16.33 -2.34 7.45
C GLN A 46 -17.52 -1.55 6.89
N ILE A 47 -18.70 -2.04 7.16
CA ILE A 47 -19.93 -1.43 6.65
C ILE A 47 -20.61 -0.50 7.67
N GLN A 48 -20.22 -0.59 8.94
CA GLN A 48 -20.87 0.16 10.02
C GLN A 48 -20.94 1.67 9.77
N PRO A 49 -19.88 2.35 9.27
CA PRO A 49 -19.98 3.79 8.96
C PRO A 49 -21.02 4.11 7.89
N TYR A 50 -21.17 3.25 6.89
CA TYR A 50 -22.16 3.42 5.84
C TYR A 50 -23.59 3.20 6.37
N ILE A 51 -23.79 2.17 7.19
CA ILE A 51 -25.08 1.90 7.85
C ILE A 51 -25.49 3.08 8.73
N GLU A 52 -24.56 3.69 9.47
CA GLU A 52 -24.87 4.85 10.31
C GLU A 52 -25.20 6.09 9.45
N GLN A 53 -24.54 6.31 8.33
CA GLN A 53 -24.92 7.36 7.37
C GLN A 53 -26.34 7.15 6.82
N LEU A 54 -26.72 5.91 6.47
CA LEU A 54 -28.09 5.61 6.04
C LEU A 54 -29.09 5.89 7.16
N ARG A 55 -28.73 5.54 8.40
CA ARG A 55 -29.59 5.79 9.57
C ARG A 55 -29.81 7.29 9.83
N VAL A 56 -28.78 8.10 9.65
CA VAL A 56 -28.92 9.57 9.75
C VAL A 56 -29.84 10.09 8.67
N ARG A 57 -29.62 9.67 7.40
CA ARG A 57 -30.47 10.08 6.26
C ARG A 57 -31.92 9.63 6.40
N GLU A 58 -32.15 8.42 6.97
CA GLU A 58 -33.49 7.91 7.28
C GLU A 58 -34.23 8.82 8.27
N LYS A 59 -33.54 9.32 9.30
CA LYS A 59 -34.13 10.23 10.30
C LYS A 59 -34.42 11.64 9.75
N GLU A 60 -33.57 12.13 8.85
CA GLU A 60 -33.70 13.45 8.22
C GLU A 60 -34.76 13.45 7.10
N GLN A 61 -35.19 12.29 6.64
CA GLN A 61 -36.14 12.17 5.53
C GLN A 61 -37.53 12.57 5.98
N THR A 62 -38.09 13.61 5.34
CA THR A 62 -39.45 14.13 5.61
C THR A 62 -40.54 13.35 4.88
N ASN A 63 -40.21 12.70 3.76
CA ASN A 63 -41.13 11.87 3.02
C ASN A 63 -41.19 10.47 3.63
N GLU A 64 -42.37 10.07 4.11
CA GLU A 64 -42.55 8.79 4.81
C GLU A 64 -42.25 7.58 3.93
N LEU A 65 -42.62 7.61 2.63
CA LEU A 65 -42.32 6.52 1.71
C LEU A 65 -40.80 6.34 1.50
N LEU A 66 -40.08 7.42 1.32
CA LEU A 66 -38.62 7.39 1.18
C LEU A 66 -37.94 6.95 2.46
N ARG A 67 -38.50 7.31 3.62
CA ARG A 67 -38.00 6.85 4.92
C ARG A 67 -38.09 5.34 5.07
N ILE A 68 -39.27 4.77 4.72
CA ILE A 68 -39.48 3.32 4.73
C ILE A 68 -38.51 2.63 3.76
N GLN A 69 -38.39 3.12 2.52
CA GLN A 69 -37.46 2.57 1.54
C GLN A 69 -36.00 2.62 1.99
N THR A 70 -35.60 3.70 2.69
CA THR A 70 -34.24 3.81 3.24
C THR A 70 -34.01 2.80 4.37
N ALA A 71 -35.02 2.57 5.21
CA ALA A 71 -34.95 1.56 6.28
C ALA A 71 -34.82 0.13 5.70
N ASP A 72 -35.64 -0.20 4.69
CA ASP A 72 -35.60 -1.50 4.02
C ASP A 72 -34.26 -1.71 3.31
N TYR A 73 -33.77 -0.70 2.60
CA TYR A 73 -32.46 -0.73 1.96
C TYR A 73 -31.33 -0.94 2.97
N ARG A 74 -31.36 -0.26 4.11
CA ARG A 74 -30.39 -0.44 5.17
C ARG A 74 -30.40 -1.87 5.71
N ALA A 75 -31.58 -2.43 5.96
CA ALA A 75 -31.72 -3.82 6.42
C ALA A 75 -31.16 -4.81 5.38
N PHE A 76 -31.51 -4.63 4.11
CA PHE A 76 -30.99 -5.44 3.00
C PHE A 76 -29.46 -5.40 2.91
N ILE A 77 -28.85 -4.23 3.02
CA ILE A 77 -27.38 -4.11 2.97
C ILE A 77 -26.71 -4.80 4.16
N GLN A 78 -27.31 -4.73 5.37
CA GLN A 78 -26.80 -5.45 6.55
C GLN A 78 -26.80 -6.96 6.30
N GLU A 79 -27.91 -7.49 5.86
CA GLU A 79 -28.07 -8.92 5.54
C GLU A 79 -27.09 -9.37 4.44
N LEU A 80 -26.95 -8.58 3.36
CA LEU A 80 -26.04 -8.88 2.26
C LEU A 80 -24.59 -9.02 2.71
N VAL A 81 -24.16 -8.17 3.64
CA VAL A 81 -22.76 -8.18 4.13
C VAL A 81 -22.52 -9.31 5.13
N GLU A 82 -23.52 -9.64 5.96
CA GLU A 82 -23.45 -10.79 6.88
C GLU A 82 -23.32 -12.11 6.10
N ILE A 83 -24.09 -12.27 5.03
CA ILE A 83 -24.05 -13.47 4.18
C ILE A 83 -22.81 -13.51 3.30
N GLY A 84 -22.40 -12.37 2.74
CA GLY A 84 -21.40 -12.29 1.67
C GLY A 84 -19.94 -12.33 2.13
N GLU A 85 -19.64 -12.18 3.43
CA GLU A 85 -18.26 -12.05 3.96
C GLU A 85 -17.35 -11.17 3.06
N ILE A 86 -17.87 -10.01 2.65
CA ILE A 86 -17.21 -9.14 1.66
C ILE A 86 -15.85 -8.71 2.17
N MET A 87 -14.80 -9.04 1.40
CA MET A 87 -13.41 -8.72 1.71
C MET A 87 -12.89 -7.58 0.83
N THR A 88 -12.24 -6.62 1.44
CA THR A 88 -11.44 -5.61 0.73
C THR A 88 -10.00 -6.08 0.66
N LYS A 89 -9.43 -6.11 -0.55
CA LYS A 89 -8.02 -6.47 -0.78
C LYS A 89 -7.22 -5.24 -1.17
N LYS A 90 -6.08 -5.06 -0.52
CA LYS A 90 -5.07 -4.03 -0.88
C LYS A 90 -3.77 -4.72 -1.23
N PHE A 91 -3.12 -4.24 -2.28
CA PHE A 91 -1.89 -4.82 -2.79
C PHE A 91 -0.74 -3.84 -2.58
N TYR A 92 0.36 -4.33 -2.04
CA TYR A 92 1.56 -3.53 -1.81
C TYR A 92 2.76 -4.24 -2.42
N VAL A 93 3.60 -3.46 -3.08
CA VAL A 93 4.88 -3.92 -3.63
C VAL A 93 5.99 -3.24 -2.85
N ILE A 94 6.81 -4.06 -2.19
CA ILE A 94 7.90 -3.60 -1.34
C ILE A 94 9.20 -3.79 -2.10
N ILE A 95 9.94 -2.69 -2.28
CA ILE A 95 11.22 -2.65 -2.95
C ILE A 95 12.28 -2.35 -1.92
N THR A 96 13.19 -3.29 -1.74
CA THR A 96 14.30 -3.17 -0.79
C THR A 96 15.59 -2.81 -1.50
N TYR A 97 16.44 -2.07 -0.80
CA TYR A 97 17.81 -1.84 -1.19
C TYR A 97 18.73 -2.31 -0.08
N ASP A 98 19.40 -3.46 -0.30
CA ASP A 98 20.41 -3.95 0.63
C ASP A 98 21.81 -3.68 0.04
N PRO A 99 22.59 -2.79 0.67
CA PRO A 99 23.95 -2.49 0.22
C PRO A 99 24.93 -3.65 0.44
N LEU A 100 24.53 -4.67 1.22
CA LEU A 100 25.39 -5.78 1.58
C LEU A 100 25.34 -6.93 0.57
N THR A 101 24.31 -7.02 -0.24
CA THR A 101 24.10 -8.14 -1.18
C THR A 101 25.14 -8.15 -2.31
N ASN A 102 25.76 -7.00 -2.66
CA ASN A 102 26.68 -6.89 -3.79
C ASN A 102 28.18 -6.79 -3.44
N LYS A 103 28.55 -6.87 -2.15
CA LYS A 103 29.97 -6.91 -1.78
C LYS A 103 30.19 -7.96 -0.70
N LYS A 104 30.77 -9.10 -1.06
CA LYS A 104 31.55 -9.90 -0.10
C LYS A 104 32.62 -8.98 0.49
N LYS A 105 32.32 -8.32 1.62
CA LYS A 105 33.33 -7.54 2.35
C LYS A 105 34.49 -8.48 2.66
N SER A 106 35.62 -8.25 2.03
CA SER A 106 36.88 -8.94 2.36
C SER A 106 37.18 -8.78 3.86
N PHE A 107 37.67 -9.83 4.50
CA PHE A 107 38.02 -9.85 5.93
C PHE A 107 38.91 -8.66 6.33
N TYR A 108 39.77 -8.19 5.43
CA TYR A 108 40.64 -7.02 5.58
C TYR A 108 39.87 -5.67 5.71
N SER A 109 38.71 -5.53 5.14
CA SER A 109 37.94 -4.28 5.25
C SER A 109 37.27 -4.13 6.62
N ARG A 110 36.92 -5.24 7.28
CA ARG A 110 36.37 -5.24 8.66
C ARG A 110 37.42 -4.81 9.68
N PHE A 111 38.67 -5.20 9.47
CA PHE A 111 39.78 -4.80 10.37
C PHE A 111 40.10 -3.30 10.28
N LYS A 112 40.00 -2.71 9.07
CA LYS A 112 40.23 -1.26 8.90
C LYS A 112 39.11 -0.41 9.50
N GLU A 113 37.85 -0.89 9.51
CA GLU A 113 36.72 -0.16 10.11
C GLU A 113 36.86 -0.04 11.64
N VAL A 114 37.53 -1.00 12.31
CA VAL A 114 37.73 -0.97 13.75
C VAL A 114 38.84 0.02 14.15
N LEU A 115 39.82 0.25 13.28
CA LEU A 115 41.00 1.08 13.56
C LEU A 115 40.82 2.58 13.21
N HIS A 116 39.80 2.96 12.46
CA HIS A 116 39.51 4.36 12.09
C HIS A 116 38.03 4.74 12.32
N PRO A 117 37.66 5.13 13.56
CA PRO A 117 36.28 5.48 13.90
C PRO A 117 35.82 6.86 13.35
N ILE A 118 36.70 7.62 12.70
CA ILE A 118 36.39 8.97 12.20
C ILE A 118 36.36 8.96 10.69
N LEU A 119 35.28 8.37 10.10
CA LEU A 119 34.92 8.69 8.75
C LEU A 119 34.05 9.96 8.77
N PRO A 120 34.41 11.00 8.00
CA PRO A 120 33.68 12.27 8.00
C PRO A 120 32.22 12.06 7.63
N VAL A 121 31.34 12.83 8.26
CA VAL A 121 29.88 12.83 8.06
C VAL A 121 29.50 12.94 6.58
N HIS A 122 30.29 13.65 5.80
CA HIS A 122 30.13 13.83 4.34
C HIS A 122 30.15 12.51 3.55
N LEU A 123 31.05 11.58 3.88
CA LEU A 123 31.08 10.26 3.20
C LEU A 123 29.84 9.40 3.48
N LYS A 124 29.23 9.58 4.64
CA LYS A 124 27.96 8.90 4.98
C LYS A 124 26.81 9.50 4.18
N GLU A 125 26.78 10.82 4.02
CA GLU A 125 25.75 11.52 3.23
C GLU A 125 25.84 11.18 1.74
N GLU A 126 27.04 11.21 1.15
CA GLU A 126 27.24 10.83 -0.25
C GLU A 126 26.81 9.37 -0.51
N MET A 127 27.16 8.44 0.42
CA MET A 127 26.73 7.06 0.31
C MET A 127 25.20 6.91 0.45
N PHE A 128 24.57 7.69 1.32
CA PHE A 128 23.13 7.71 1.48
C PHE A 128 22.45 8.19 0.22
N GLN A 129 22.90 9.32 -0.34
CA GLN A 129 22.34 9.89 -1.57
C GLN A 129 22.50 8.93 -2.76
N ARG A 130 23.63 8.26 -2.87
CA ARG A 130 23.84 7.23 -3.91
C ARG A 130 22.86 6.07 -3.75
N ARG A 131 22.70 5.52 -2.54
CA ARG A 131 21.77 4.44 -2.25
C ARG A 131 20.32 4.84 -2.51
N LYS A 132 19.96 6.07 -2.15
CA LYS A 132 18.64 6.63 -2.43
C LYS A 132 18.38 6.69 -3.93
N LYS A 133 19.33 7.20 -4.73
CA LYS A 133 19.22 7.23 -6.19
C LYS A 133 19.03 5.82 -6.79
N ASP A 134 19.78 4.84 -6.31
CA ASP A 134 19.67 3.45 -6.77
C ASP A 134 18.29 2.87 -6.41
N LEU A 135 17.77 3.14 -5.20
CA LEU A 135 16.41 2.76 -4.80
C LEU A 135 15.36 3.45 -5.66
N ASP A 136 15.50 4.74 -5.92
CA ASP A 136 14.57 5.52 -6.75
C ASP A 136 14.53 5.00 -8.21
N LEU A 137 15.67 4.52 -8.73
CA LEU A 137 15.72 3.85 -10.03
C LEU A 137 14.91 2.55 -10.04
N ARG A 138 15.07 1.71 -9.02
CA ARG A 138 14.27 0.49 -8.86
C ARG A 138 12.77 0.79 -8.76
N VAL A 139 12.41 1.79 -7.97
CA VAL A 139 11.02 2.25 -7.80
C VAL A 139 10.44 2.67 -9.15
N ARG A 140 11.17 3.48 -9.94
CA ARG A 140 10.71 3.91 -11.27
C ARG A 140 10.55 2.72 -12.22
N ASN A 141 11.48 1.76 -12.21
CA ASN A 141 11.40 0.57 -13.05
C ASN A 141 10.13 -0.25 -12.72
N VAL A 142 9.90 -0.53 -11.44
CA VAL A 142 8.70 -1.27 -10.98
C VAL A 142 7.42 -0.49 -11.29
N ASN A 143 7.39 0.80 -11.01
CA ASN A 143 6.23 1.65 -11.30
C ASN A 143 5.89 1.63 -12.80
N SER A 144 6.89 1.88 -13.66
CA SER A 144 6.70 1.86 -15.12
C SER A 144 6.25 0.50 -15.62
N GLY A 145 6.85 -0.59 -15.12
CA GLY A 145 6.47 -1.94 -15.50
C GLY A 145 5.04 -2.30 -15.11
N LEU A 146 4.62 -2.00 -13.89
CA LEU A 146 3.25 -2.24 -13.43
C LEU A 146 2.22 -1.34 -14.12
N THR A 147 2.58 -0.08 -14.39
CA THR A 147 1.70 0.85 -15.11
C THR A 147 1.51 0.40 -16.58
N SER A 148 2.52 -0.17 -17.22
CA SER A 148 2.41 -0.70 -18.59
C SER A 148 1.45 -1.89 -18.70
N ILE A 149 1.19 -2.59 -17.60
CA ILE A 149 0.20 -3.67 -17.47
C ILE A 149 -1.22 -3.11 -17.27
N GLY A 150 -1.38 -1.79 -17.07
CA GLY A 150 -2.65 -1.14 -16.81
C GLY A 150 -3.01 -1.01 -15.32
N LEU A 151 -2.05 -1.19 -14.42
CA LEU A 151 -2.26 -1.02 -12.99
C LEU A 151 -1.96 0.43 -12.57
N ASN A 152 -2.76 0.96 -11.64
CA ASN A 152 -2.45 2.22 -10.98
C ASN A 152 -1.48 1.97 -9.84
N VAL A 153 -0.39 2.72 -9.80
CA VAL A 153 0.70 2.55 -8.83
C VAL A 153 0.97 3.88 -8.14
N VAL A 154 0.92 3.87 -6.81
CA VAL A 154 1.19 5.05 -5.97
C VAL A 154 2.27 4.70 -4.96
N GLN A 155 3.35 5.46 -4.94
CA GLN A 155 4.37 5.33 -3.89
C GLN A 155 3.84 5.94 -2.59
N LEU A 156 3.92 5.18 -1.50
CA LEU A 156 3.52 5.66 -0.19
C LEU A 156 4.58 6.64 0.35
N ASP A 157 4.12 7.79 0.79
CA ASP A 157 4.92 8.74 1.55
C ASP A 157 5.03 8.33 3.03
N THR A 158 5.68 9.14 3.85
CA THR A 158 5.89 8.84 5.27
C THR A 158 4.57 8.74 6.03
N GLN A 159 3.63 9.64 5.75
CA GLN A 159 2.31 9.64 6.39
C GLN A 159 1.53 8.37 6.05
N ALA A 160 1.42 8.03 4.77
CA ALA A 160 0.74 6.83 4.31
C ALA A 160 1.39 5.53 4.83
N LEU A 161 2.72 5.51 5.01
CA LEU A 161 3.42 4.39 5.63
C LEU A 161 3.07 4.24 7.12
N ILE A 162 3.00 5.33 7.87
CA ILE A 162 2.59 5.31 9.27
C ILE A 162 1.17 4.78 9.39
N GLU A 163 0.24 5.26 8.56
CA GLU A 163 -1.15 4.79 8.51
C GLU A 163 -1.24 3.31 8.14
N LEU A 164 -0.42 2.86 7.17
CA LEU A 164 -0.34 1.46 6.79
C LEU A 164 0.11 0.59 7.97
N TYR A 165 1.17 0.95 8.66
CA TYR A 165 1.65 0.20 9.83
C TYR A 165 0.65 0.24 10.97
N TYR A 166 0.13 1.42 11.32
CA TYR A 166 -0.89 1.56 12.35
C TYR A 166 -2.09 0.67 12.09
N SER A 167 -2.65 0.74 10.87
CA SER A 167 -3.80 -0.07 10.49
C SER A 167 -3.49 -1.56 10.40
N THR A 168 -2.25 -1.94 10.15
CA THR A 168 -1.83 -3.35 10.08
C THR A 168 -1.73 -3.97 11.46
N TYR A 169 -1.17 -3.25 12.42
CA TYR A 169 -1.00 -3.74 13.79
C TYR A 169 -2.23 -3.53 14.68
N ASN A 170 -3.14 -2.62 14.30
CA ASN A 170 -4.35 -2.30 15.07
C ASN A 170 -5.61 -2.43 14.20
N PRO A 171 -5.94 -3.64 13.71
CA PRO A 171 -7.01 -3.83 12.72
C PRO A 171 -8.38 -3.36 13.23
N ASP A 172 -8.68 -3.51 14.53
CA ASP A 172 -9.98 -3.19 15.10
C ASP A 172 -10.14 -1.71 15.43
N ILE A 173 -9.05 -1.05 15.85
CA ILE A 173 -9.06 0.35 16.30
C ILE A 173 -8.90 1.33 15.14
N ALA A 174 -8.15 0.95 14.11
CA ALA A 174 -7.83 1.82 12.97
C ALA A 174 -9.07 2.34 12.20
N PHE A 175 -10.23 1.73 12.38
CA PHE A 175 -11.49 2.14 11.77
C PHE A 175 -12.31 3.08 12.65
N THR A 176 -12.21 2.92 13.96
CA THR A 176 -12.96 3.77 14.94
C THR A 176 -12.21 5.05 15.27
N GLU A 177 -10.88 4.96 15.30
CA GLU A 177 -9.98 6.08 15.58
C GLU A 177 -8.93 6.16 14.47
N PRO A 178 -9.23 6.85 13.35
CA PRO A 178 -8.22 7.07 12.32
C PRO A 178 -7.05 7.85 12.91
N PHE A 179 -5.84 7.47 12.54
CA PHE A 179 -4.62 8.13 13.01
C PHE A 179 -4.71 9.63 12.69
N GLY A 180 -4.61 10.48 13.73
CA GLY A 180 -4.73 11.93 13.57
C GLY A 180 -3.63 12.51 12.68
N ASP A 181 -3.92 13.62 12.01
CA ASP A 181 -2.98 14.32 11.16
C ASP A 181 -1.74 14.74 11.97
N LEU A 182 -0.58 14.13 11.66
CA LEU A 182 0.70 14.41 12.33
C LEU A 182 1.11 15.88 12.26
N ASN A 183 0.59 16.64 11.28
CA ASN A 183 0.85 18.07 11.19
C ASN A 183 0.21 18.87 12.33
N LYS A 184 -0.78 18.29 13.03
CA LYS A 184 -1.40 18.93 14.21
C LYS A 184 -0.64 18.69 15.50
N LEU A 185 0.24 17.68 15.55
CA LEU A 185 1.05 17.38 16.73
C LEU A 185 2.28 18.30 16.88
N ASN A 186 2.70 18.98 15.80
CA ASN A 186 3.87 19.86 15.80
C ASN A 186 3.53 21.34 16.08
N THR A 187 2.32 21.67 16.51
CA THR A 187 1.89 23.05 16.77
C THR A 187 1.72 23.38 18.25
N GLU A 188 2.15 22.50 19.16
CA GLU A 188 2.17 22.75 20.60
C GLU A 188 3.61 22.72 21.16
N GLU A 189 4.50 23.59 20.66
CA GLU A 189 5.71 24.06 21.34
C GLU A 189 5.80 25.58 21.31
#